data_109595808b3e09794b2de79142efab6d
#
_entry.id   109595808b3e09794b2de79142efab6d
#
_cell.length_a   1.000
_cell.length_b   1.000
_cell.length_c   1.000
_cell.angle_alpha   90.00
_cell.angle_beta   90.00
_cell.angle_gamma   90.00
#
_symmetry.space_group_name_H-M   'P 1'
#
loop_
_entity.id
_entity.type
_entity.pdbx_description
1 polymer ?
#
loop_
_entity_poly.entity_id
_entity_poly.type
_entity_poly.pdbx_seq_one_letter_code
_entity_poly.pdbx_strand_id
1 'polypeptide(L)'
;AAIVALKKLGVDVPERKSDSASIQKWLERGEAIVARNGKVAAGQKIYSARQCALCHNGGKALGPSLSGVAKRFSATDLFRATVDPSHAIPDRYRAKQVLTSDGEVVLGLVVYESVDGVTLMASDGHTKRVNVDEIEEMRWSKVSLMPEGLLMGLSDQEVADLLAYLSSL
;
A
#
# COMPACT_ATOMS: atom_id res chain seq x y z
N ALA A 1 9.77 12.67 22.40
CA ALA A 1 9.97 12.11 23.75
C ALA A 1 9.54 10.65 23.85
N ALA A 2 8.38 10.23 23.33
CA ALA A 2 7.90 8.85 23.49
C ALA A 2 8.74 7.80 22.76
N ILE A 3 9.17 8.01 21.51
CA ILE A 3 10.02 7.02 20.80
C ILE A 3 11.49 7.09 21.21
N VAL A 4 12.04 8.26 21.57
CA VAL A 4 13.35 8.29 22.21
C VAL A 4 13.30 7.56 23.55
N ALA A 5 12.22 7.67 24.29
CA ALA A 5 11.96 6.85 25.47
C ALA A 5 11.75 5.38 25.12
N LEU A 6 11.00 5.07 24.04
CA LEU A 6 10.78 3.70 23.56
C LEU A 6 12.06 3.08 22.97
N LYS A 7 12.86 3.82 22.19
CA LYS A 7 14.21 3.36 21.76
C LYS A 7 15.17 3.15 22.95
N LYS A 8 15.15 4.02 23.96
CA LYS A 8 15.92 3.82 25.19
C LYS A 8 15.44 2.62 26.01
N LEU A 9 14.16 2.23 25.85
CA LEU A 9 13.56 1.04 26.46
C LEU A 9 13.63 -0.20 25.57
N GLY A 10 14.26 -0.13 24.37
CA GLY A 10 14.34 -1.23 23.42
C GLY A 10 12.99 -1.57 22.74
N VAL A 11 12.01 -0.66 22.80
CA VAL A 11 10.72 -0.84 22.15
C VAL A 11 10.80 -0.24 20.76
N ASP A 12 10.84 -1.09 19.74
CA ASP A 12 10.73 -0.65 18.34
C ASP A 12 9.35 -0.01 18.10
N VAL A 13 9.33 1.08 17.34
CA VAL A 13 8.05 1.60 16.83
C VAL A 13 7.43 0.47 16.01
N PRO A 14 6.19 0.07 16.27
CA PRO A 14 5.61 -1.04 15.56
C PRO A 14 5.49 -0.70 14.08
N GLU A 15 6.45 -1.19 13.28
CA GLU A 15 6.21 -1.36 11.86
C GLU A 15 5.04 -2.34 11.76
N ARG A 16 4.04 -2.01 10.92
CA ARG A 16 2.97 -2.97 10.64
C ARG A 16 3.63 -4.28 10.24
N LYS A 17 3.51 -5.32 11.08
CA LYS A 17 4.06 -6.64 10.76
C LYS A 17 3.32 -7.16 9.55
N SER A 18 4.05 -7.37 8.46
CA SER A 18 3.53 -8.09 7.29
C SER A 18 3.10 -9.49 7.72
N ASP A 19 1.93 -9.94 7.26
CA ASP A 19 1.51 -11.34 7.41
C ASP A 19 2.25 -12.21 6.38
N SER A 20 3.54 -12.39 6.63
CA SER A 20 4.44 -13.14 5.75
C SER A 20 3.96 -14.57 5.46
N ALA A 21 3.27 -15.21 6.40
CA ALA A 21 2.74 -16.56 6.21
C ALA A 21 1.55 -16.58 5.23
N SER A 22 0.66 -15.60 5.30
CA SER A 22 -0.44 -15.45 4.34
C SER A 22 0.07 -15.10 2.94
N ILE A 23 1.01 -14.16 2.86
CA ILE A 23 1.67 -13.79 1.60
C ILE A 23 2.33 -15.01 0.96
N GLN A 24 3.10 -15.78 1.71
CA GLN A 24 3.78 -16.97 1.20
C GLN A 24 2.81 -17.99 0.61
N LYS A 25 1.69 -18.26 1.30
CA LYS A 25 0.63 -19.17 0.80
C LYS A 25 0.01 -18.71 -0.53
N TRP A 26 -0.12 -17.40 -0.73
CA TRP A 26 -0.58 -16.85 -2.00
C TRP A 26 0.48 -17.01 -3.10
N LEU A 27 1.74 -16.70 -2.80
CA LEU A 27 2.84 -16.79 -3.77
C LEU A 27 3.06 -18.22 -4.27
N GLU A 28 2.92 -19.21 -3.40
CA GLU A 28 3.02 -20.64 -3.77
C GLU A 28 1.98 -21.08 -4.81
N ARG A 29 0.82 -20.41 -4.84
CA ARG A 29 -0.27 -20.71 -5.80
C ARG A 29 -0.29 -19.76 -7.00
N GLY A 30 0.58 -18.75 -6.99
CA GLY A 30 0.54 -17.63 -7.93
C GLY A 30 0.58 -18.04 -9.39
N GLU A 31 1.47 -18.95 -9.78
CA GLU A 31 1.56 -19.42 -11.16
C GLU A 31 0.27 -20.10 -11.63
N ALA A 32 -0.30 -20.96 -10.80
CA ALA A 32 -1.56 -21.65 -11.11
C ALA A 32 -2.75 -20.68 -11.19
N ILE A 33 -2.75 -19.60 -10.39
CA ILE A 33 -3.79 -18.58 -10.43
C ILE A 33 -3.66 -17.75 -11.71
N VAL A 34 -2.45 -17.27 -12.03
CA VAL A 34 -2.18 -16.44 -13.20
C VAL A 34 -2.45 -17.17 -14.51
N ALA A 35 -2.25 -18.48 -14.54
CA ALA A 35 -2.55 -19.33 -15.70
C ALA A 35 -4.05 -19.57 -15.95
N ARG A 36 -4.95 -19.22 -15.02
CA ARG A 36 -6.39 -19.39 -15.17
C ARG A 36 -6.99 -18.37 -16.14
N ASN A 37 -8.00 -18.79 -16.86
CA ASN A 37 -8.84 -17.86 -17.63
C ASN A 37 -9.78 -17.09 -16.69
N GLY A 38 -9.52 -15.82 -16.49
CA GLY A 38 -10.35 -14.93 -15.69
C GLY A 38 -11.45 -14.24 -16.51
N LYS A 39 -12.54 -13.87 -15.85
CA LYS A 39 -13.68 -13.16 -16.42
C LYS A 39 -13.62 -11.67 -16.03
N VAL A 40 -13.42 -10.78 -17.00
CA VAL A 40 -13.30 -9.33 -16.78
C VAL A 40 -14.49 -8.76 -15.98
N ALA A 41 -15.73 -9.13 -16.34
CA ALA A 41 -16.92 -8.60 -15.64
C ALA A 41 -17.02 -9.07 -14.17
N ALA A 42 -16.54 -10.27 -13.85
CA ALA A 42 -16.48 -10.75 -12.47
C ALA A 42 -15.37 -10.01 -11.72
N GLY A 43 -14.20 -9.84 -12.33
CA GLY A 43 -13.08 -9.09 -11.78
C GLY A 43 -13.43 -7.62 -11.47
N GLN A 44 -14.23 -6.97 -12.32
CA GLN A 44 -14.72 -5.62 -12.07
C GLN A 44 -15.52 -5.52 -10.77
N LYS A 45 -16.37 -6.51 -10.49
CA LYS A 45 -17.15 -6.56 -9.24
C LYS A 45 -16.23 -6.70 -8.03
N ILE A 46 -15.20 -7.55 -8.13
CA ILE A 46 -14.22 -7.75 -7.07
C ILE A 46 -13.41 -6.46 -6.84
N TYR A 47 -12.96 -5.81 -7.91
CA TYR A 47 -12.26 -4.54 -7.87
C TYR A 47 -13.05 -3.47 -7.12
N SER A 48 -14.35 -3.38 -7.40
CA SER A 48 -15.27 -2.44 -6.72
C SER A 48 -15.50 -2.83 -5.26
N ALA A 49 -15.74 -4.11 -4.99
CA ALA A 49 -15.98 -4.61 -3.63
C ALA A 49 -14.75 -4.45 -2.72
N ARG A 50 -13.54 -4.57 -3.28
CA ARG A 50 -12.27 -4.34 -2.57
C ARG A 50 -11.85 -2.87 -2.55
N GLN A 51 -12.68 -1.97 -3.10
CA GLN A 51 -12.49 -0.52 -3.07
C GLN A 51 -11.15 -0.05 -3.69
N CYS A 52 -10.59 -0.79 -4.63
CA CYS A 52 -9.32 -0.47 -5.27
C CYS A 52 -9.31 0.93 -5.90
N ALA A 53 -10.46 1.35 -6.45
CA ALA A 53 -10.64 2.66 -7.06
C ALA A 53 -10.42 3.84 -6.10
N LEU A 54 -10.57 3.67 -4.77
CA LEU A 54 -10.38 4.77 -3.81
C LEU A 54 -8.95 5.34 -3.90
N CYS A 55 -7.97 4.48 -4.16
CA CYS A 55 -6.57 4.89 -4.28
C CYS A 55 -6.11 4.97 -5.73
N HIS A 56 -6.70 4.17 -6.65
CA HIS A 56 -6.19 3.94 -8.00
C HIS A 56 -6.95 4.66 -9.11
N ASN A 57 -7.98 5.46 -8.83
CA ASN A 57 -8.74 6.14 -9.87
C ASN A 57 -8.22 7.55 -10.26
N GLY A 58 -7.03 7.91 -9.80
CA GLY A 58 -6.33 9.14 -10.21
C GLY A 58 -6.74 10.42 -9.47
N GLY A 59 -7.83 10.42 -8.69
CA GLY A 59 -8.33 11.65 -8.06
C GLY A 59 -7.48 12.16 -6.90
N LYS A 60 -7.00 11.28 -6.02
CA LYS A 60 -6.20 11.64 -4.82
C LYS A 60 -4.73 11.21 -4.89
N ALA A 61 -4.29 10.59 -5.99
CA ALA A 61 -2.90 10.18 -6.21
C ALA A 61 -2.26 9.31 -5.09
N LEU A 62 -3.08 8.62 -4.29
CA LEU A 62 -2.60 7.72 -3.22
C LEU A 62 -1.92 6.46 -3.78
N GLY A 63 -2.31 6.06 -5.00
CA GLY A 63 -1.74 4.92 -5.72
C GLY A 63 -1.53 5.25 -7.20
N PRO A 64 -0.76 4.42 -7.93
CA PRO A 64 -0.55 4.60 -9.36
C PRO A 64 -1.85 4.42 -10.14
N SER A 65 -1.99 5.16 -11.24
CA SER A 65 -3.05 4.90 -12.22
C SER A 65 -2.90 3.50 -12.79
N LEU A 66 -3.99 2.75 -12.80
CA LEU A 66 -4.05 1.40 -13.37
C LEU A 66 -4.39 1.39 -14.87
N SER A 67 -4.68 2.55 -15.47
CA SER A 67 -4.91 2.64 -16.91
C SER A 67 -3.68 2.17 -17.68
N GLY A 68 -3.86 1.20 -18.57
CA GLY A 68 -2.81 0.58 -19.36
C GLY A 68 -1.76 -0.18 -18.50
N VAL A 69 -2.13 -0.64 -17.32
CA VAL A 69 -1.20 -1.31 -16.40
C VAL A 69 -0.61 -2.57 -17.01
N ALA A 70 -1.38 -3.35 -17.78
CA ALA A 70 -0.92 -4.56 -18.45
C ALA A 70 0.08 -4.31 -19.60
N LYS A 71 0.22 -3.06 -20.06
CA LYS A 71 1.29 -2.68 -21.02
C LYS A 71 2.65 -2.50 -20.34
N ARG A 72 2.65 -2.38 -19.01
CA ARG A 72 3.83 -2.10 -18.19
C ARG A 72 4.25 -3.25 -17.30
N PHE A 73 3.30 -4.09 -16.90
CA PHE A 73 3.49 -5.17 -15.94
C PHE A 73 2.80 -6.44 -16.43
N SER A 74 3.43 -7.58 -16.20
CA SER A 74 2.83 -8.89 -16.45
C SER A 74 1.71 -9.20 -15.43
N ALA A 75 0.87 -10.18 -15.73
CA ALA A 75 -0.13 -10.66 -14.77
C ALA A 75 0.50 -11.17 -13.47
N THR A 76 1.68 -11.77 -13.56
CA THR A 76 2.46 -12.22 -12.38
C THR A 76 2.91 -11.03 -11.53
N ASP A 77 3.37 -9.92 -12.14
CA ASP A 77 3.76 -8.72 -11.42
C ASP A 77 2.55 -8.07 -10.72
N LEU A 78 1.40 -8.01 -11.42
CA LEU A 78 0.16 -7.48 -10.86
C LEU A 78 -0.34 -8.35 -9.69
N PHE A 79 -0.27 -9.67 -9.84
CA PHE A 79 -0.60 -10.60 -8.75
C PHE A 79 0.31 -10.34 -7.55
N ARG A 80 1.63 -10.34 -7.76
CA ARG A 80 2.60 -10.12 -6.68
C ARG A 80 2.39 -8.78 -5.98
N ALA A 81 2.21 -7.69 -6.73
CA ALA A 81 1.97 -6.36 -6.16
C ALA A 81 0.68 -6.28 -5.34
N THR A 82 -0.33 -7.11 -5.65
CA THR A 82 -1.58 -7.15 -4.89
C THR A 82 -1.46 -8.01 -3.62
N VAL A 83 -0.68 -9.09 -3.68
CA VAL A 83 -0.42 -10.00 -2.54
C VAL A 83 0.56 -9.36 -1.54
N ASP A 84 1.64 -8.78 -2.05
CA ASP A 84 2.75 -8.21 -1.28
C ASP A 84 3.03 -6.78 -1.75
N PRO A 85 2.18 -5.82 -1.37
CA PRO A 85 2.30 -4.44 -1.83
C PRO A 85 3.53 -3.71 -1.27
N SER A 86 4.17 -4.26 -0.25
CA SER A 86 5.39 -3.72 0.35
C SER A 86 6.67 -4.26 -0.29
N HIS A 87 6.58 -5.28 -1.15
CA HIS A 87 7.74 -5.90 -1.80
C HIS A 87 8.53 -4.92 -2.68
N ALA A 88 7.82 -4.07 -3.43
CA ALA A 88 8.45 -3.09 -4.32
C ALA A 88 7.61 -1.82 -4.37
N ILE A 89 7.95 -0.84 -3.55
CA ILE A 89 7.26 0.45 -3.46
C ILE A 89 8.01 1.46 -4.33
N PRO A 90 7.43 1.97 -5.44
CA PRO A 90 8.05 3.05 -6.19
C PRO A 90 8.23 4.30 -5.31
N ASP A 91 9.34 5.01 -5.44
CA ASP A 91 9.69 6.16 -4.58
C ASP A 91 8.58 7.21 -4.50
N ARG A 92 7.88 7.46 -5.62
CA ARG A 92 6.74 8.39 -5.67
C ARG A 92 5.60 8.02 -4.72
N TYR A 93 5.44 6.72 -4.39
CA TYR A 93 4.37 6.19 -3.53
C TYR A 93 4.90 5.66 -2.21
N ARG A 94 6.17 5.95 -1.90
CA ARG A 94 6.74 5.62 -0.60
C ARG A 94 6.28 6.62 0.43
N ALA A 95 5.67 6.13 1.50
CA ALA A 95 5.22 6.96 2.60
C ALA A 95 6.39 7.41 3.49
N LYS A 96 6.26 8.56 4.12
CA LYS A 96 7.07 8.93 5.29
C LYS A 96 6.30 8.63 6.57
N GLN A 97 7.04 8.22 7.58
CA GLN A 97 6.58 8.10 8.95
C GLN A 97 7.23 9.21 9.76
N VAL A 98 6.40 10.01 10.40
CA VAL A 98 6.81 11.10 11.28
C VAL A 98 6.36 10.77 12.69
N LEU A 99 7.30 10.81 13.62
CA LEU A 99 7.01 10.82 15.04
C LEU A 99 7.01 12.26 15.52
N THR A 100 5.97 12.64 16.22
CA THR A 100 5.88 13.95 16.85
C THR A 100 6.35 13.92 18.30
N SER A 101 6.72 15.08 18.83
CA SER A 101 7.21 15.26 20.20
C SER A 101 6.21 14.88 21.29
N ASP A 102 4.91 14.88 20.99
CA ASP A 102 3.84 14.37 21.84
C ASP A 102 3.61 12.86 21.72
N GLY A 103 4.38 12.18 20.84
CA GLY A 103 4.39 10.74 20.69
C GLY A 103 3.40 10.22 19.64
N GLU A 104 2.76 11.09 18.85
CA GLU A 104 1.92 10.63 17.74
C GLU A 104 2.78 10.13 16.58
N VAL A 105 2.30 9.09 15.89
CA VAL A 105 2.91 8.56 14.67
C VAL A 105 2.02 8.89 13.48
N VAL A 106 2.51 9.76 12.59
CA VAL A 106 1.83 10.13 11.34
C VAL A 106 2.48 9.41 10.17
N LEU A 107 1.69 8.64 9.41
CA LEU A 107 2.13 7.91 8.22
C LEU A 107 1.37 8.40 7.00
N GLY A 108 2.08 8.80 5.95
CA GLY A 108 1.44 9.26 4.71
C GLY A 108 2.42 9.56 3.59
N LEU A 109 1.85 9.82 2.40
CA LEU A 109 2.62 10.37 1.28
C LEU A 109 2.94 11.83 1.54
N VAL A 110 4.16 12.25 1.21
CA VAL A 110 4.55 13.65 1.28
C VAL A 110 3.81 14.42 0.18
N VAL A 111 2.93 15.32 0.59
CA VAL A 111 2.22 16.25 -0.31
C VAL A 111 3.01 17.55 -0.45
N TYR A 112 3.59 18.00 0.67
CA TYR A 112 4.41 19.20 0.73
C TYR A 112 5.46 19.06 1.84
N GLU A 113 6.67 19.51 1.57
CA GLU A 113 7.77 19.55 2.54
C GLU A 113 8.53 20.86 2.39
N SER A 114 8.81 21.53 3.50
CA SER A 114 9.52 22.80 3.57
C SER A 114 10.40 22.85 4.82
N VAL A 115 11.14 23.95 5.00
CA VAL A 115 11.94 24.17 6.21
C VAL A 115 11.08 24.24 7.48
N ASP A 116 9.80 24.60 7.35
CA ASP A 116 8.87 24.79 8.47
C ASP A 116 8.12 23.52 8.86
N GLY A 117 8.22 22.45 8.08
CA GLY A 117 7.54 21.19 8.36
C GLY A 117 7.11 20.39 7.13
N VAL A 118 6.33 19.36 7.36
CA VAL A 118 5.86 18.41 6.34
C VAL A 118 4.34 18.24 6.38
N THR A 119 3.72 18.14 5.21
CA THR A 119 2.31 17.77 5.07
C THR A 119 2.22 16.37 4.47
N LEU A 120 1.62 15.47 5.21
CA LEU A 120 1.44 14.08 4.84
C LEU A 120 -0.03 13.80 4.49
N MET A 121 -0.26 13.00 3.45
CA MET A 121 -1.58 12.50 3.09
C MET A 121 -1.69 11.02 3.52
N ALA A 122 -2.58 10.75 4.44
CA ALA A 122 -2.85 9.41 4.95
C ALA A 122 -3.65 8.55 3.96
N SER A 123 -3.77 7.25 4.23
CA SER A 123 -4.47 6.29 3.35
C SER A 123 -5.97 6.57 3.17
N ASP A 124 -6.59 7.33 4.04
CA ASP A 124 -7.98 7.82 3.93
C ASP A 124 -8.10 9.08 3.04
N GLY A 125 -6.95 9.63 2.61
CA GLY A 125 -6.85 10.83 1.78
C GLY A 125 -6.96 12.13 2.56
N HIS A 126 -7.00 12.10 3.89
CA HIS A 126 -6.84 13.31 4.70
C HIS A 126 -5.39 13.73 4.78
N THR A 127 -5.17 15.04 4.81
CA THR A 127 -3.82 15.59 4.98
C THR A 127 -3.61 16.08 6.40
N LYS A 128 -2.43 15.81 6.94
CA LYS A 128 -1.97 16.34 8.21
C LYS A 128 -0.66 17.06 8.02
N ARG A 129 -0.58 18.32 8.51
CA ARG A 129 0.66 19.07 8.61
C ARG A 129 1.28 18.81 9.98
N VAL A 130 2.58 18.59 9.97
CA VAL A 130 3.43 18.52 11.17
C VAL A 130 4.50 19.59 11.03
N ASN A 131 4.57 20.51 11.99
CA ASN A 131 5.57 21.58 11.99
C ASN A 131 6.94 21.03 12.40
N VAL A 132 8.01 21.67 11.95
CA VAL A 132 9.39 21.17 12.18
C VAL A 132 9.73 21.02 13.66
N ASP A 133 9.26 21.92 14.50
CA ASP A 133 9.44 21.90 15.96
C ASP A 133 8.66 20.77 16.67
N GLU A 134 7.65 20.23 16.02
CA GLU A 134 6.89 19.07 16.49
C GLU A 134 7.51 17.73 16.05
N ILE A 135 8.46 17.74 15.08
CA ILE A 135 9.06 16.52 14.53
C ILE A 135 10.19 16.04 15.43
N GLU A 136 10.01 14.86 16.03
CA GLU A 136 11.07 14.18 16.76
C GLU A 136 11.90 13.26 15.86
N GLU A 137 11.24 12.49 14.99
CA GLU A 137 11.88 11.61 14.01
C GLU A 137 11.07 11.60 12.70
N MET A 138 11.75 11.59 11.57
CA MET A 138 11.13 11.40 10.26
C MET A 138 11.94 10.39 9.45
N ARG A 139 11.26 9.38 8.88
CA ARG A 139 11.90 8.33 8.09
C ARG A 139 11.00 7.83 6.96
N TRP A 140 11.62 7.25 5.94
CA TRP A 140 10.88 6.54 4.90
C TRP A 140 10.30 5.23 5.45
N SER A 141 9.02 5.01 5.19
CA SER A 141 8.36 3.75 5.52
C SER A 141 8.84 2.63 4.60
N LYS A 142 8.99 1.44 5.16
CA LYS A 142 9.21 0.20 4.41
C LYS A 142 7.88 -0.46 4.03
N VAL A 143 6.76 0.04 4.56
CA VAL A 143 5.43 -0.52 4.36
C VAL A 143 4.64 0.37 3.41
N SER A 144 3.98 -0.26 2.45
CA SER A 144 3.09 0.40 1.49
C SER A 144 1.84 0.97 2.17
N LEU A 145 1.30 2.07 1.64
CA LEU A 145 -0.05 2.53 1.99
C LEU A 145 -1.15 1.61 1.42
N MET A 146 -0.84 0.87 0.34
CA MET A 146 -1.73 -0.18 -0.13
C MET A 146 -1.81 -1.28 0.94
N PRO A 147 -3.00 -1.60 1.47
CA PRO A 147 -3.12 -2.57 2.54
C PRO A 147 -2.81 -4.00 2.04
N GLU A 148 -2.23 -4.79 2.92
CA GLU A 148 -2.12 -6.24 2.74
C GLU A 148 -3.48 -6.92 2.96
N GLY A 149 -3.60 -8.18 2.50
CA GLY A 149 -4.78 -8.99 2.74
C GLY A 149 -5.97 -8.67 1.83
N LEU A 150 -5.81 -7.87 0.78
CA LEU A 150 -6.88 -7.54 -0.17
C LEU A 150 -7.52 -8.75 -0.85
N LEU A 151 -6.78 -9.86 -0.95
CA LEU A 151 -7.26 -11.11 -1.54
C LEU A 151 -7.86 -12.08 -0.51
N MET A 152 -7.88 -11.75 0.77
CA MET A 152 -8.43 -12.63 1.80
C MET A 152 -9.89 -12.99 1.51
N GLY A 153 -10.22 -14.29 1.63
CA GLY A 153 -11.55 -14.82 1.38
C GLY A 153 -11.92 -14.98 -0.09
N LEU A 154 -11.03 -14.63 -1.04
CA LEU A 154 -11.23 -14.92 -2.46
C LEU A 154 -10.72 -16.34 -2.80
N SER A 155 -11.43 -16.99 -3.71
CA SER A 155 -10.96 -18.20 -4.38
C SER A 155 -9.90 -17.88 -5.43
N ASP A 156 -9.11 -18.86 -5.85
CA ASP A 156 -8.13 -18.72 -6.93
C ASP A 156 -8.76 -18.22 -8.24
N GLN A 157 -10.01 -18.64 -8.53
CA GLN A 157 -10.73 -18.18 -9.72
C GLN A 157 -11.11 -16.69 -9.60
N GLU A 158 -11.57 -16.24 -8.44
CA GLU A 158 -11.89 -14.81 -8.22
C GLU A 158 -10.65 -13.94 -8.33
N VAL A 159 -9.49 -14.42 -7.89
CA VAL A 159 -8.23 -13.69 -8.08
C VAL A 159 -7.84 -13.63 -9.55
N ALA A 160 -8.01 -14.73 -10.32
CA ALA A 160 -7.79 -14.73 -11.76
C ALA A 160 -8.75 -13.76 -12.48
N ASP A 161 -10.02 -13.70 -12.06
CA ASP A 161 -11.01 -12.75 -12.58
C ASP A 161 -10.58 -11.31 -12.32
N LEU A 162 -10.10 -11.00 -11.10
CA LEU A 162 -9.55 -9.68 -10.76
C LEU A 162 -8.35 -9.32 -11.64
N LEU A 163 -7.41 -10.25 -11.85
CA LEU A 163 -6.26 -10.03 -12.73
C LEU A 163 -6.69 -9.79 -14.18
N ALA A 164 -7.69 -10.53 -14.68
CA ALA A 164 -8.24 -10.30 -16.00
C ALA A 164 -8.84 -8.88 -16.14
N TYR A 165 -9.54 -8.38 -15.11
CA TYR A 165 -10.04 -7.01 -15.11
C TYR A 165 -8.90 -5.99 -15.07
N LEU A 166 -7.93 -6.14 -14.18
CA LEU A 166 -6.77 -5.25 -14.11
C LEU A 166 -6.02 -5.19 -15.46
N SER A 167 -5.91 -6.35 -16.13
CA SER A 167 -5.28 -6.43 -17.45
C SER A 167 -6.09 -5.78 -18.57
N SER A 168 -7.35 -5.50 -18.34
CA SER A 168 -8.25 -4.83 -19.33
C SER A 168 -8.30 -3.32 -19.18
N LEU A 169 -7.70 -2.76 -18.12
CA LEU A 169 -7.62 -1.32 -17.87
C LEU A 169 -6.52 -0.68 -18.72
#